data_9a58a973031ff6d7c3a801eec43cba00
#
_entry.id   9a58a973031ff6d7c3a801eec43cba00
#
_cell.length_a   1.000
_cell.length_b   1.000
_cell.length_c   1.000
_cell.angle_alpha   90.00
_cell.angle_beta   90.00
_cell.angle_gamma   90.00
#
_symmetry.space_group_name_H-M   'P 1'
#
loop_
_entity.id
_entity.type
_entity.pdbx_description
1 polymer ?
#
loop_
_entity_poly.entity_id
_entity_poly.type
_entity_poly.pdbx_seq_one_letter_code
_entity_poly.pdbx_strand_id
1 'polypeptide(L)'
;MRVATDIGGTFTDLVAIDKKGSLILEKSHTTPPHFEQGVIDVLHKSGVAPQSIEAFFHGTTTVINALTERKGAKTALVTTKGFRDVLEIARCNRPDLFNLVFAKPRPFIPRYLRKEAEERVAYDGRVLKPLNMADVEAAVEYFKKEGVEAVGVCYINSYANDSHERQTVELIKELWPEVFVTCSGDVTKEWREYERTSTVALNSYVMPVASSYINNL
;
A
#
# COMPACT_ATOMS: atom_id res chain seq x y z
N MET A 1 5.06 1.42 32.91
CA MET A 1 3.84 2.11 32.46
C MET A 1 3.40 1.51 31.12
N ARG A 2 2.12 1.56 30.78
CA ARG A 2 1.61 1.29 29.42
C ARG A 2 1.31 2.64 28.75
N VAL A 3 1.79 2.84 27.56
CA VAL A 3 1.65 4.10 26.82
C VAL A 3 0.98 3.82 25.49
N ALA A 4 0.02 4.65 25.12
CA ALA A 4 -0.61 4.64 23.80
C ALA A 4 -0.47 6.03 23.17
N THR A 5 -0.12 6.07 21.90
CA THR A 5 -0.10 7.30 21.10
C THR A 5 -0.96 7.13 19.86
N ASP A 6 -1.61 8.20 19.43
CA ASP A 6 -2.37 8.25 18.18
C ASP A 6 -2.00 9.50 17.40
N ILE A 7 -1.55 9.30 16.13
CA ILE A 7 -1.25 10.40 15.23
C ILE A 7 -2.45 10.68 14.33
N GLY A 8 -3.11 11.80 14.63
CA GLY A 8 -4.12 12.39 13.75
C GLY A 8 -3.51 13.36 12.73
N GLY A 9 -4.36 13.93 11.87
CA GLY A 9 -3.93 14.91 10.86
C GLY A 9 -3.36 16.21 11.44
N THR A 10 -3.80 16.62 12.64
CA THR A 10 -3.44 17.92 13.26
C THR A 10 -2.73 17.76 14.60
N PHE A 11 -3.11 16.76 15.37
CA PHE A 11 -2.57 16.51 16.71
C PHE A 11 -2.13 15.06 16.86
N THR A 12 -1.13 14.89 17.72
CA THR A 12 -0.68 13.60 18.26
C THR A 12 -1.10 13.54 19.70
N ASP A 13 -1.93 12.58 20.06
CA ASP A 13 -2.45 12.33 21.39
C ASP A 13 -1.64 11.25 22.09
N LEU A 14 -1.48 11.36 23.40
CA LEU A 14 -0.83 10.36 24.26
C LEU A 14 -1.70 10.07 25.48
N VAL A 15 -1.83 8.77 25.76
CA VAL A 15 -2.40 8.26 27.01
C VAL A 15 -1.40 7.32 27.66
N ALA A 16 -1.04 7.59 28.90
CA ALA A 16 -0.23 6.67 29.69
C ALA A 16 -0.97 6.25 30.95
N ILE A 17 -0.81 4.99 31.36
CA ILE A 17 -1.39 4.43 32.57
C ILE A 17 -0.31 3.73 33.40
N ASP A 18 -0.27 4.02 34.71
CA ASP A 18 0.62 3.35 35.63
C ASP A 18 -0.01 2.06 36.24
N LYS A 19 0.75 1.34 37.04
CA LYS A 19 0.30 0.11 37.75
C LYS A 19 -0.81 0.36 38.77
N LYS A 20 -0.97 1.63 39.21
CA LYS A 20 -2.01 2.04 40.15
C LYS A 20 -3.26 2.53 39.50
N GLY A 21 -3.29 2.60 38.16
CA GLY A 21 -4.41 3.10 37.38
C GLY A 21 -4.43 4.62 37.17
N SER A 22 -3.34 5.34 37.57
CA SER A 22 -3.25 6.78 37.31
C SER A 22 -3.03 7.04 35.83
N LEU A 23 -3.77 8.00 35.27
CA LEU A 23 -3.72 8.37 33.84
C LEU A 23 -2.92 9.66 33.66
N ILE A 24 -2.10 9.68 32.62
CA ILE A 24 -1.48 10.88 32.04
C ILE A 24 -2.06 11.04 30.65
N LEU A 25 -2.57 12.23 30.34
CA LEU A 25 -3.12 12.61 29.06
C LEU A 25 -2.36 13.80 28.52
N GLU A 26 -1.78 13.67 27.35
CA GLU A 26 -1.05 14.76 26.71
C GLU A 26 -1.34 14.84 25.22
N LYS A 27 -1.07 16.01 24.67
CA LYS A 27 -1.29 16.33 23.26
C LYS A 27 -0.18 17.24 22.75
N SER A 28 0.32 16.93 21.53
CA SER A 28 1.22 17.79 20.75
C SER A 28 0.68 18.05 19.34
N HIS A 29 1.29 18.96 18.61
CA HIS A 29 0.99 19.12 17.19
C HIS A 29 1.60 17.94 16.40
N THR A 30 0.87 17.48 15.38
CA THR A 30 1.44 16.58 14.36
C THR A 30 2.42 17.37 13.50
N THR A 31 3.55 16.78 13.13
CA THR A 31 4.71 17.44 12.51
C THR A 31 5.01 16.88 11.12
N PRO A 32 4.14 17.07 10.10
CA PRO A 32 4.43 16.63 8.75
C PRO A 32 5.67 17.36 8.16
N PRO A 33 6.54 16.70 7.38
CA PRO A 33 6.48 15.30 7.00
C PRO A 33 7.09 14.32 8.02
N HIS A 34 7.61 14.81 9.16
CA HIS A 34 8.30 14.05 10.21
C HIS A 34 7.32 13.69 11.34
N PHE A 35 6.41 12.78 11.06
CA PHE A 35 5.34 12.39 12.00
C PHE A 35 5.87 11.80 13.32
N GLU A 36 7.02 11.12 13.25
CA GLU A 36 7.72 10.57 14.42
C GLU A 36 8.07 11.64 15.46
N GLN A 37 8.38 12.86 15.01
CA GLN A 37 8.71 13.96 15.92
C GLN A 37 7.53 14.32 16.83
N GLY A 38 6.30 14.29 16.31
CA GLY A 38 5.09 14.53 17.12
C GLY A 38 4.94 13.51 18.26
N VAL A 39 5.34 12.25 18.04
CA VAL A 39 5.35 11.21 19.08
C VAL A 39 6.42 11.49 20.14
N ILE A 40 7.61 11.88 19.71
CA ILE A 40 8.70 12.25 20.62
C ILE A 40 8.30 13.47 21.47
N ASP A 41 7.73 14.49 20.84
CA ASP A 41 7.32 15.72 21.50
C ASP A 41 6.23 15.46 22.56
N VAL A 42 5.21 14.65 22.25
CA VAL A 42 4.17 14.33 23.21
C VAL A 42 4.68 13.43 24.34
N LEU A 43 5.63 12.53 24.07
CA LEU A 43 6.31 11.74 25.09
C LEU A 43 7.11 12.62 26.06
N HIS A 44 7.91 13.55 25.54
CA HIS A 44 8.67 14.50 26.37
C HIS A 44 7.73 15.36 27.22
N LYS A 45 6.65 15.87 26.63
CA LYS A 45 5.65 16.69 27.31
C LYS A 45 4.94 15.94 28.42
N SER A 46 4.70 14.65 28.25
CA SER A 46 4.06 13.79 29.26
C SER A 46 4.89 13.56 30.50
N GLY A 47 6.21 13.81 30.46
CA GLY A 47 7.15 13.50 31.53
C GLY A 47 7.36 12.01 31.77
N VAL A 48 6.84 11.14 30.92
CA VAL A 48 7.03 9.68 31.03
C VAL A 48 8.45 9.32 30.60
N ALA A 49 9.22 8.76 31.56
CA ALA A 49 10.56 8.28 31.23
C ALA A 49 10.49 7.04 30.31
N PRO A 50 11.18 7.03 29.17
CA PRO A 50 11.13 5.91 28.23
C PRO A 50 11.43 4.54 28.86
N GLN A 51 12.36 4.50 29.80
CA GLN A 51 12.76 3.28 30.52
C GLN A 51 11.65 2.70 31.41
N SER A 52 10.63 3.50 31.75
CA SER A 52 9.46 3.07 32.51
C SER A 52 8.36 2.42 31.68
N ILE A 53 8.48 2.48 30.31
CA ILE A 53 7.49 1.97 29.39
C ILE A 53 7.64 0.45 29.28
N GLU A 54 6.62 -0.27 29.72
CA GLU A 54 6.53 -1.73 29.63
C GLU A 54 5.87 -2.20 28.34
N ALA A 55 4.94 -1.37 27.81
CA ALA A 55 4.25 -1.61 26.55
C ALA A 55 3.91 -0.27 25.88
N PHE A 56 4.19 -0.19 24.60
CA PHE A 56 3.89 0.95 23.75
C PHE A 56 2.92 0.54 22.65
N PHE A 57 1.79 1.24 22.56
CA PHE A 57 0.77 1.06 21.54
C PHE A 57 0.75 2.29 20.65
N HIS A 58 0.69 2.07 19.35
CA HIS A 58 0.73 3.18 18.42
C HIS A 58 -0.37 3.05 17.37
N GLY A 59 -1.17 4.11 17.25
CA GLY A 59 -2.17 4.28 16.22
C GLY A 59 -1.81 5.43 15.27
N THR A 60 -2.22 5.32 14.02
CA THR A 60 -2.00 6.39 13.05
C THR A 60 -3.06 6.40 11.95
N THR A 61 -3.41 7.59 11.49
CA THR A 61 -4.24 7.80 10.30
C THR A 61 -3.42 8.19 9.07
N THR A 62 -2.08 8.17 9.16
CA THR A 62 -1.16 8.62 8.09
C THR A 62 -1.45 7.96 6.74
N VAL A 63 -1.69 6.64 6.74
CA VAL A 63 -2.00 5.88 5.51
C VAL A 63 -3.35 6.30 4.93
N ILE A 64 -4.37 6.47 5.77
CA ILE A 64 -5.71 6.92 5.34
C ILE A 64 -5.62 8.33 4.77
N ASN A 65 -4.85 9.22 5.41
CA ASN A 65 -4.63 10.58 4.93
C ASN A 65 -3.91 10.59 3.58
N ALA A 66 -2.87 9.78 3.40
CA ALA A 66 -2.17 9.64 2.12
C ALA A 66 -3.12 9.19 0.99
N LEU A 67 -4.07 8.30 1.27
CA LEU A 67 -5.08 7.85 0.31
C LEU A 67 -6.12 8.94 0.00
N THR A 68 -6.69 9.58 1.01
CA THR A 68 -7.75 10.59 0.84
C THR A 68 -7.25 11.85 0.17
N GLU A 69 -6.04 12.29 0.50
CA GLU A 69 -5.37 13.45 -0.09
C GLU A 69 -4.64 13.12 -1.40
N ARG A 70 -4.59 11.85 -1.80
CA ARG A 70 -3.86 11.34 -2.97
C ARG A 70 -2.38 11.73 -2.98
N LYS A 71 -1.73 11.64 -1.82
CA LYS A 71 -0.32 11.95 -1.59
C LYS A 71 0.54 10.69 -1.36
N GLY A 72 0.27 9.62 -2.08
CA GLY A 72 1.09 8.40 -2.07
C GLY A 72 2.14 8.40 -3.19
N ALA A 73 2.82 7.27 -3.33
CA ALA A 73 3.89 7.07 -4.28
C ALA A 73 3.41 7.01 -5.74
N LYS A 74 4.26 7.39 -6.68
CA LYS A 74 4.02 7.10 -8.11
C LYS A 74 4.12 5.61 -8.35
N THR A 75 2.97 4.97 -8.54
CA THR A 75 2.82 3.52 -8.53
C THR A 75 2.53 2.96 -9.91
N ALA A 76 3.13 1.82 -10.23
CA ALA A 76 2.86 1.03 -11.42
C ALA A 76 2.20 -0.32 -11.10
N LEU A 77 1.66 -0.98 -12.12
CA LEU A 77 1.06 -2.30 -12.03
C LEU A 77 1.57 -3.20 -13.15
N VAL A 78 1.96 -4.43 -12.79
CA VAL A 78 2.13 -5.54 -13.74
C VAL A 78 0.95 -6.50 -13.58
N THR A 79 0.30 -6.82 -14.68
CA THR A 79 -0.89 -7.69 -14.70
C THR A 79 -0.89 -8.62 -15.90
N THR A 80 -1.79 -9.61 -15.91
CA THR A 80 -1.99 -10.54 -17.03
C THR A 80 -2.38 -9.80 -18.30
N LYS A 81 -1.82 -10.20 -19.43
CA LYS A 81 -2.17 -9.66 -20.76
C LYS A 81 -3.67 -9.76 -21.03
N GLY A 82 -4.27 -8.63 -21.43
CA GLY A 82 -5.72 -8.46 -21.64
C GLY A 82 -6.48 -7.97 -20.40
N PHE A 83 -5.81 -7.76 -19.23
CA PHE A 83 -6.45 -7.37 -17.98
C PHE A 83 -6.00 -6.00 -17.42
N ARG A 84 -5.28 -5.23 -18.22
CA ARG A 84 -4.80 -3.88 -17.85
C ARG A 84 -5.90 -2.93 -17.40
N ASP A 85 -7.10 -3.10 -17.92
CA ASP A 85 -8.20 -2.18 -17.69
C ASP A 85 -9.14 -2.59 -16.56
N VAL A 86 -8.79 -3.61 -15.76
CA VAL A 86 -9.57 -4.07 -14.60
C VAL A 86 -9.88 -2.91 -13.64
N LEU A 87 -8.90 -2.04 -13.34
CA LEU A 87 -9.13 -0.89 -12.46
C LEU A 87 -10.04 0.19 -13.06
N GLU A 88 -10.14 0.29 -14.40
CA GLU A 88 -11.08 1.19 -15.07
C GLU A 88 -12.48 0.60 -15.15
N ILE A 89 -12.56 -0.69 -15.51
CA ILE A 89 -13.83 -1.39 -15.68
C ILE A 89 -14.52 -1.54 -14.33
N ALA A 90 -13.75 -1.85 -13.29
CA ALA A 90 -14.24 -2.16 -11.96
C ALA A 90 -15.32 -3.26 -12.03
N ARG A 91 -16.43 -3.11 -11.33
CA ARG A 91 -17.57 -4.04 -11.38
C ARG A 91 -18.60 -3.70 -12.44
N CYS A 92 -18.28 -2.85 -13.41
CA CYS A 92 -19.19 -2.39 -14.45
C CYS A 92 -20.49 -1.75 -13.93
N ASN A 93 -20.59 -1.49 -12.63
CA ASN A 93 -21.76 -0.86 -12.04
C ASN A 93 -21.76 0.65 -12.30
N ARG A 94 -22.95 1.18 -12.46
CA ARG A 94 -23.22 2.61 -12.57
C ARG A 94 -24.18 2.99 -11.45
N PRO A 95 -23.66 3.55 -10.32
CA PRO A 95 -24.49 3.86 -9.15
C PRO A 95 -25.66 4.80 -9.44
N ASP A 96 -25.46 5.72 -10.38
CA ASP A 96 -26.47 6.67 -10.84
C ASP A 96 -26.71 6.48 -12.34
N LEU A 97 -27.71 5.64 -12.65
CA LEU A 97 -28.00 5.18 -14.01
C LEU A 97 -28.39 6.32 -14.96
N PHE A 98 -29.06 7.35 -14.47
CA PHE A 98 -29.61 8.45 -15.27
C PHE A 98 -28.70 9.69 -15.30
N ASN A 99 -27.59 9.68 -14.58
CA ASN A 99 -26.63 10.77 -14.59
C ASN A 99 -25.68 10.64 -15.79
N LEU A 100 -25.94 11.39 -16.84
CA LEU A 100 -25.13 11.36 -18.07
C LEU A 100 -23.70 11.92 -17.89
N VAL A 101 -23.47 12.71 -16.84
CA VAL A 101 -22.16 13.29 -16.51
C VAL A 101 -21.43 12.52 -15.39
N PHE A 102 -21.95 11.35 -15.00
CA PHE A 102 -21.32 10.52 -14.01
C PHE A 102 -19.91 10.11 -14.45
N ALA A 103 -18.93 10.48 -13.64
CA ALA A 103 -17.54 10.06 -13.80
C ALA A 103 -17.11 9.13 -12.64
N LYS A 104 -16.49 8.02 -12.97
CA LYS A 104 -15.88 7.14 -11.97
C LYS A 104 -14.70 7.85 -11.29
N PRO A 105 -14.42 7.56 -10.01
CA PRO A 105 -13.18 8.01 -9.37
C PRO A 105 -11.96 7.57 -10.18
N ARG A 106 -10.98 8.46 -10.33
CA ARG A 106 -9.74 8.11 -11.03
C ARG A 106 -9.01 7.02 -10.26
N PRO A 107 -8.59 5.92 -10.91
CA PRO A 107 -7.74 4.91 -10.29
C PRO A 107 -6.44 5.51 -9.72
N PHE A 108 -5.87 4.89 -8.68
CA PHE A 108 -4.61 5.32 -8.09
C PHE A 108 -3.41 5.08 -9.03
N ILE A 109 -3.50 4.05 -9.86
CA ILE A 109 -2.49 3.76 -10.88
C ILE A 109 -3.05 4.19 -12.25
N PRO A 110 -2.47 5.19 -12.92
CA PRO A 110 -2.93 5.62 -14.23
C PRO A 110 -2.66 4.56 -15.30
N ARG A 111 -3.47 4.53 -16.35
CA ARG A 111 -3.45 3.47 -17.37
C ARG A 111 -2.08 3.26 -18.02
N TYR A 112 -1.31 4.32 -18.26
CA TYR A 112 0.01 4.22 -18.90
C TYR A 112 1.06 3.52 -18.01
N LEU A 113 0.87 3.49 -16.68
CA LEU A 113 1.70 2.78 -15.72
C LEU A 113 1.20 1.36 -15.42
N ARG A 114 0.21 0.85 -16.14
CA ARG A 114 -0.23 -0.54 -16.06
C ARG A 114 0.33 -1.30 -17.25
N LYS A 115 1.26 -2.20 -17.02
CA LYS A 115 1.88 -3.04 -18.04
C LYS A 115 1.39 -4.48 -17.92
N GLU A 116 1.44 -5.18 -19.03
CA GLU A 116 0.91 -6.53 -19.16
C GLU A 116 2.07 -7.49 -19.42
N ALA A 117 2.04 -8.64 -18.75
CA ALA A 117 2.91 -9.76 -19.05
C ALA A 117 2.08 -10.91 -19.64
N GLU A 118 2.64 -11.56 -20.64
CA GLU A 118 2.01 -12.73 -21.23
C GLU A 118 2.22 -13.92 -20.29
N GLU A 119 1.14 -14.33 -19.64
CA GLU A 119 1.07 -15.46 -18.72
C GLU A 119 -0.38 -15.93 -18.59
N ARG A 120 -0.62 -17.11 -18.05
CA ARG A 120 -1.97 -17.54 -17.68
C ARG A 120 -1.94 -18.66 -16.64
N VAL A 121 -2.63 -18.45 -15.54
CA VAL A 121 -2.99 -19.47 -14.55
C VAL A 121 -4.49 -19.75 -14.66
N ALA A 122 -4.88 -21.04 -14.60
CA ALA A 122 -6.28 -21.46 -14.55
C ALA A 122 -6.86 -21.27 -13.13
N TYR A 123 -8.18 -21.32 -13.02
CA TYR A 123 -8.88 -21.20 -11.72
C TYR A 123 -8.51 -22.28 -10.70
N ASP A 124 -8.04 -23.43 -11.19
CA ASP A 124 -7.60 -24.58 -10.39
C ASP A 124 -6.08 -24.56 -10.08
N GLY A 125 -5.38 -23.49 -10.45
CA GLY A 125 -3.95 -23.29 -10.21
C GLY A 125 -3.02 -23.89 -11.27
N ARG A 126 -3.53 -24.57 -12.30
CA ARG A 126 -2.69 -25.08 -13.40
C ARG A 126 -2.14 -23.92 -14.24
N VAL A 127 -0.86 -23.97 -14.58
CA VAL A 127 -0.25 -23.04 -15.51
C VAL A 127 -0.68 -23.40 -16.93
N LEU A 128 -1.47 -22.54 -17.57
CA LEU A 128 -1.89 -22.68 -18.97
C LEU A 128 -0.91 -22.03 -19.94
N LYS A 129 -0.24 -20.96 -19.50
CA LYS A 129 0.80 -20.27 -20.25
C LYS A 129 1.88 -19.82 -19.29
N PRO A 130 3.15 -20.16 -19.52
CA PRO A 130 4.26 -19.72 -18.69
C PRO A 130 4.41 -18.20 -18.74
N LEU A 131 5.00 -17.63 -17.68
CA LEU A 131 5.30 -16.21 -17.62
C LEU A 131 6.37 -15.84 -18.65
N ASN A 132 6.10 -14.81 -19.45
CA ASN A 132 7.08 -14.20 -20.33
C ASN A 132 7.91 -13.17 -19.54
N MET A 133 9.11 -13.55 -19.13
CA MET A 133 10.00 -12.70 -18.34
C MET A 133 10.42 -11.43 -19.09
N ALA A 134 10.57 -11.48 -20.42
CA ALA A 134 10.93 -10.31 -21.24
C ALA A 134 9.86 -9.19 -21.16
N ASP A 135 8.57 -9.54 -21.01
CA ASP A 135 7.53 -8.53 -20.80
C ASP A 135 7.70 -7.81 -19.46
N VAL A 136 8.14 -8.54 -18.42
CA VAL A 136 8.43 -7.98 -17.10
C VAL A 136 9.66 -7.07 -17.15
N GLU A 137 10.74 -7.50 -17.80
CA GLU A 137 11.95 -6.69 -18.00
C GLU A 137 11.64 -5.37 -18.71
N ALA A 138 10.88 -5.44 -19.82
CA ALA A 138 10.44 -4.26 -20.54
C ALA A 138 9.56 -3.32 -19.69
N ALA A 139 8.70 -3.89 -18.84
CA ALA A 139 7.89 -3.12 -17.91
C ALA A 139 8.76 -2.40 -16.87
N VAL A 140 9.76 -3.07 -16.29
CA VAL A 140 10.69 -2.50 -15.32
C VAL A 140 11.48 -1.34 -15.93
N GLU A 141 12.03 -1.52 -17.12
CA GLU A 141 12.75 -0.44 -17.82
C GLU A 141 11.87 0.79 -18.06
N TYR A 142 10.62 0.55 -18.46
CA TYR A 142 9.64 1.62 -18.65
C TYR A 142 9.33 2.35 -17.35
N PHE A 143 9.10 1.61 -16.25
CA PHE A 143 8.78 2.18 -14.95
C PHE A 143 9.91 3.01 -14.36
N LYS A 144 11.16 2.56 -14.54
CA LYS A 144 12.35 3.33 -14.17
C LYS A 144 12.40 4.69 -14.89
N LYS A 145 12.18 4.71 -16.20
CA LYS A 145 12.15 5.93 -17.01
C LYS A 145 11.03 6.88 -16.57
N GLU A 146 9.91 6.33 -16.13
CA GLU A 146 8.77 7.11 -15.63
C GLU A 146 8.95 7.61 -14.20
N GLY A 147 10.01 7.21 -13.48
CA GLY A 147 10.23 7.58 -12.08
C GLY A 147 9.19 6.99 -11.15
N VAL A 148 8.83 5.72 -11.35
CA VAL A 148 7.94 4.96 -10.46
C VAL A 148 8.68 4.66 -9.16
N GLU A 149 7.97 4.68 -8.04
CA GLU A 149 8.52 4.43 -6.69
C GLU A 149 8.04 3.10 -6.11
N ALA A 150 6.89 2.59 -6.60
CA ALA A 150 6.32 1.32 -6.15
C ALA A 150 5.66 0.56 -7.30
N VAL A 151 5.75 -0.77 -7.27
CA VAL A 151 5.17 -1.66 -8.28
C VAL A 151 4.25 -2.67 -7.60
N GLY A 152 2.99 -2.71 -8.05
CA GLY A 152 2.06 -3.78 -7.75
C GLY A 152 2.13 -4.89 -8.79
N VAL A 153 2.05 -6.14 -8.36
CA VAL A 153 1.96 -7.32 -9.23
C VAL A 153 0.67 -8.05 -8.90
N CYS A 154 -0.22 -8.20 -9.88
CA CYS A 154 -1.49 -8.88 -9.69
C CYS A 154 -1.91 -9.60 -10.98
N TYR A 155 -1.75 -10.92 -11.01
CA TYR A 155 -2.14 -11.76 -12.14
C TYR A 155 -3.49 -12.42 -11.92
N ILE A 156 -4.13 -12.81 -13.01
CA ILE A 156 -5.40 -13.54 -12.96
C ILE A 156 -5.20 -14.91 -12.33
N ASN A 157 -6.11 -15.27 -11.41
CA ASN A 157 -6.12 -16.53 -10.68
C ASN A 157 -4.89 -16.79 -9.78
N SER A 158 -4.08 -15.78 -9.49
CA SER A 158 -2.93 -15.91 -8.57
C SER A 158 -3.32 -16.31 -7.14
N TYR A 159 -4.58 -16.16 -6.74
CA TYR A 159 -5.09 -16.69 -5.49
C TYR A 159 -4.99 -18.23 -5.40
N ALA A 160 -5.05 -18.92 -6.55
CA ALA A 160 -4.92 -20.37 -6.64
C ALA A 160 -3.46 -20.83 -6.83
N ASN A 161 -2.65 -20.00 -7.53
CA ASN A 161 -1.23 -20.26 -7.74
C ASN A 161 -0.50 -18.93 -8.03
N ASP A 162 0.29 -18.46 -7.08
CA ASP A 162 1.01 -17.19 -7.14
C ASP A 162 2.44 -17.30 -7.69
N SER A 163 2.83 -18.46 -8.26
CA SER A 163 4.19 -18.70 -8.73
C SER A 163 4.68 -17.67 -9.75
N HIS A 164 3.82 -17.22 -10.67
CA HIS A 164 4.18 -16.17 -11.63
C HIS A 164 4.37 -14.80 -10.96
N GLU A 165 3.57 -14.48 -9.93
CA GLU A 165 3.79 -13.25 -9.16
C GLU A 165 5.12 -13.30 -8.41
N ARG A 166 5.47 -14.45 -7.81
CA ARG A 166 6.76 -14.64 -7.12
C ARG A 166 7.94 -14.47 -8.08
N GLN A 167 7.91 -15.12 -9.23
CA GLN A 167 8.94 -14.95 -10.27
C GLN A 167 9.06 -13.49 -10.73
N THR A 168 7.93 -12.80 -10.90
CA THR A 168 7.92 -11.38 -11.26
C THR A 168 8.54 -10.51 -10.17
N VAL A 169 8.20 -10.75 -8.89
CA VAL A 169 8.77 -10.01 -7.75
C VAL A 169 10.28 -10.24 -7.65
N GLU A 170 10.74 -11.49 -7.80
CA GLU A 170 12.16 -11.83 -7.80
C GLU A 170 12.92 -11.10 -8.90
N LEU A 171 12.43 -11.14 -10.13
CA LEU A 171 13.04 -10.44 -11.26
C LEU A 171 13.04 -8.92 -11.07
N ILE A 172 11.95 -8.33 -10.59
CA ILE A 172 11.90 -6.88 -10.32
C ILE A 172 12.96 -6.51 -9.27
N LYS A 173 13.08 -7.28 -8.18
CA LYS A 173 14.06 -7.02 -7.12
C LYS A 173 15.51 -7.22 -7.60
N GLU A 174 15.74 -8.16 -8.49
CA GLU A 174 17.05 -8.36 -9.13
C GLU A 174 17.43 -7.15 -10.00
N LEU A 175 16.51 -6.69 -10.85
CA LEU A 175 16.75 -5.59 -11.78
C LEU A 175 16.68 -4.21 -11.11
N TRP A 176 15.94 -4.09 -9.99
CA TRP A 176 15.66 -2.82 -9.33
C TRP A 176 15.47 -3.00 -7.81
N PRO A 177 16.57 -3.21 -7.05
CA PRO A 177 16.53 -3.57 -5.63
C PRO A 177 15.84 -2.55 -4.71
N GLU A 178 15.92 -1.26 -5.07
CA GLU A 178 15.40 -0.16 -4.25
C GLU A 178 13.89 0.08 -4.41
N VAL A 179 13.23 -0.49 -5.42
CA VAL A 179 11.80 -0.26 -5.64
C VAL A 179 10.94 -1.04 -4.65
N PHE A 180 9.88 -0.42 -4.18
CA PHE A 180 8.87 -1.12 -3.40
C PHE A 180 8.02 -2.03 -4.29
N VAL A 181 7.92 -3.31 -3.94
CA VAL A 181 7.14 -4.28 -4.72
C VAL A 181 6.13 -4.98 -3.81
N THR A 182 4.89 -5.04 -4.27
CA THR A 182 3.80 -5.79 -3.62
C THR A 182 3.20 -6.77 -4.61
N CYS A 183 3.07 -8.04 -4.25
CA CYS A 183 2.24 -8.97 -5.02
C CYS A 183 0.95 -9.36 -4.28
N SER A 184 -0.05 -9.79 -5.04
CA SER A 184 -1.35 -10.09 -4.44
C SER A 184 -1.28 -11.28 -3.48
N GLY A 185 -0.41 -12.24 -3.72
CA GLY A 185 -0.19 -13.39 -2.84
C GLY A 185 0.22 -13.04 -1.42
N ASP A 186 0.86 -11.86 -1.21
CA ASP A 186 1.29 -11.38 0.11
C ASP A 186 0.20 -10.57 0.84
N VAL A 187 -0.74 -9.96 0.10
CA VAL A 187 -1.69 -8.99 0.66
C VAL A 187 -3.08 -9.57 0.79
N THR A 188 -3.57 -10.27 -0.24
CA THR A 188 -4.93 -10.81 -0.26
C THR A 188 -5.07 -11.96 -1.24
N LYS A 189 -5.83 -12.98 -0.84
CA LYS A 189 -6.17 -14.13 -1.69
C LYS A 189 -7.61 -14.07 -2.19
N GLU A 190 -8.17 -12.87 -2.37
CA GLU A 190 -9.48 -12.71 -2.98
C GLU A 190 -9.50 -13.28 -4.41
N TRP A 191 -10.56 -14.03 -4.73
CA TRP A 191 -10.68 -14.68 -6.03
C TRP A 191 -11.06 -13.71 -7.17
N ARG A 192 -11.66 -12.55 -6.83
CA ARG A 192 -12.08 -11.55 -7.82
C ARG A 192 -10.94 -10.60 -8.19
N GLU A 193 -10.73 -10.42 -9.48
CA GLU A 193 -9.62 -9.66 -10.04
C GLU A 193 -9.65 -8.17 -9.68
N TYR A 194 -10.82 -7.54 -9.67
CA TYR A 194 -10.92 -6.10 -9.38
C TYR A 194 -10.56 -5.78 -7.93
N GLU A 195 -11.14 -6.50 -6.98
CA GLU A 195 -10.89 -6.31 -5.55
C GLU A 195 -9.45 -6.60 -5.20
N ARG A 196 -8.91 -7.71 -5.70
CA ARG A 196 -7.51 -8.09 -5.48
C ARG A 196 -6.55 -7.06 -6.08
N THR A 197 -6.77 -6.63 -7.33
CA THR A 197 -5.94 -5.61 -7.96
C THR A 197 -6.06 -4.26 -7.26
N SER A 198 -7.25 -3.89 -6.77
CA SER A 198 -7.45 -2.66 -6.00
C SER A 198 -6.68 -2.68 -4.69
N THR A 199 -6.72 -3.80 -3.96
CA THR A 199 -5.97 -3.96 -2.70
C THR A 199 -4.46 -3.85 -2.95
N VAL A 200 -3.94 -4.52 -3.98
CA VAL A 200 -2.52 -4.42 -4.38
C VAL A 200 -2.16 -2.98 -4.77
N ALA A 201 -2.99 -2.33 -5.56
CA ALA A 201 -2.75 -0.95 -5.99
C ALA A 201 -2.68 0.02 -4.80
N LEU A 202 -3.62 -0.10 -3.85
CA LEU A 202 -3.64 0.73 -2.65
C LEU A 202 -2.44 0.44 -1.73
N ASN A 203 -2.12 -0.84 -1.53
CA ASN A 203 -0.96 -1.24 -0.73
C ASN A 203 0.34 -0.67 -1.33
N SER A 204 0.58 -0.88 -2.64
CA SER A 204 1.77 -0.33 -3.32
C SER A 204 1.83 1.18 -3.26
N TYR A 205 0.67 1.86 -3.38
CA TYR A 205 0.59 3.32 -3.37
C TYR A 205 1.01 3.93 -2.02
N VAL A 206 0.70 3.27 -0.90
CA VAL A 206 1.01 3.79 0.43
C VAL A 206 2.30 3.22 1.02
N MET A 207 2.84 2.15 0.46
CA MET A 207 3.96 1.41 1.05
C MET A 207 5.21 2.28 1.31
N PRO A 208 5.68 3.17 0.40
CA PRO A 208 6.84 4.02 0.69
C PRO A 208 6.59 4.97 1.86
N VAL A 209 5.38 5.56 1.94
CA VAL A 209 4.99 6.46 3.03
C VAL A 209 4.92 5.69 4.36
N ALA A 210 4.27 4.54 4.36
CA ALA A 210 4.15 3.70 5.55
C ALA A 210 5.50 3.17 6.03
N SER A 211 6.36 2.72 5.11
CA SER A 211 7.70 2.22 5.43
C SER A 211 8.60 3.31 6.02
N SER A 212 8.62 4.50 5.40
CA SER A 212 9.39 5.64 5.93
C SER A 212 8.92 5.99 7.34
N TYR A 213 7.62 6.07 7.53
CA TYR A 213 7.02 6.38 8.82
C TYR A 213 7.39 5.35 9.91
N ILE A 214 7.22 4.05 9.63
CA ILE A 214 7.51 2.98 10.61
C ILE A 214 9.01 2.91 10.94
N ASN A 215 9.88 3.12 9.94
CA ASN A 215 11.33 3.06 10.15
C ASN A 215 11.86 4.25 10.95
N ASN A 216 11.15 5.37 10.99
CA ASN A 216 11.52 6.57 11.74
C ASN A 216 10.95 6.58 13.17
N LEU A 217 10.02 5.68 13.48
CA LEU A 217 9.38 5.54 14.79
C LEU A 217 10.23 4.70 15.74
#